data_d419d386af9c3494778a04f580088000
#
_entry.id   d419d386af9c3494778a04f580088000
#
_cell.length_a   1.000
_cell.length_b   1.000
_cell.length_c   1.000
_cell.angle_alpha   90.00
_cell.angle_beta   90.00
_cell.angle_gamma   90.00
#
_symmetry.space_group_name_H-M   'P 1'
#
loop_
_entity.id
_entity.type
_entity.pdbx_description
1 polymer ?
#
loop_
_entity_poly.entity_id
_entity_poly.type
_entity_poly.pdbx_seq_one_letter_code
_entity_poly.pdbx_strand_id
1 'polypeptide(L)'
;MMKIAIFYQKESKLLDDIRKKIRKEACQLDNIYAIYEYSTIKALRKANEQSPMDIVFLEDTIDNCGLTAAKYIRETGQKTSLYFFGTSTNRAFYGYEYKAAHYLTEKEQVESLNIYQHFFGKYFPKKTIFLFDQSMDSAWAMCLSEVVYIDLKTGDICTEKGEKKSGYILTEKVLETIRKKTSFLNVSEEYLVNQDFIIDVTGQMIYLYQNKSILCKEKERDTIKEFLWNMGQKELL
;
A
#
# COMPACT_ATOMS: atom_id res chain seq x y z
N MET A 1 0.51 11.72 -5.87
CA MET A 1 1.41 12.18 -4.77
C MET A 1 0.59 12.22 -3.49
N MET A 2 1.02 11.51 -2.45
CA MET A 2 0.40 11.50 -1.12
C MET A 2 0.62 12.83 -0.41
N LYS A 3 -0.41 13.40 0.21
CA LYS A 3 -0.33 14.66 0.94
C LYS A 3 -0.55 14.41 2.42
N ILE A 4 0.46 14.71 3.21
CA ILE A 4 0.44 14.58 4.66
C ILE A 4 0.43 15.97 5.26
N ALA A 5 -0.54 16.29 6.09
CA ALA A 5 -0.57 17.52 6.86
C ALA A 5 -0.28 17.25 8.34
N ILE A 6 0.44 18.14 8.98
CA ILE A 6 0.63 18.19 10.42
C ILE A 6 0.10 19.53 10.90
N PHE A 7 -0.92 19.49 11.75
CA PHE A 7 -1.45 20.67 12.41
C PHE A 7 -1.02 20.68 13.88
N TYR A 8 -0.34 21.72 14.29
CA TYR A 8 0.15 21.89 15.66
C TYR A 8 0.16 23.37 16.05
N GLN A 9 0.07 23.63 17.34
CA GLN A 9 0.14 24.98 17.89
C GLN A 9 1.45 25.21 18.64
N LYS A 10 2.04 24.11 19.15
CA LYS A 10 3.25 24.20 19.97
C LYS A 10 4.25 23.11 19.62
N GLU A 11 5.51 23.48 19.56
CA GLU A 11 6.60 22.51 19.42
C GLU A 11 6.65 21.57 20.62
N SER A 12 6.80 20.28 20.34
CA SER A 12 6.89 19.23 21.35
C SER A 12 7.79 18.08 20.89
N LYS A 13 8.31 17.33 21.86
CA LYS A 13 9.12 16.14 21.55
C LYS A 13 8.34 15.10 20.75
N LEU A 14 7.06 14.91 21.08
CA LEU A 14 6.18 13.97 20.36
C LEU A 14 5.98 14.40 18.90
N LEU A 15 5.83 15.70 18.64
CA LEU A 15 5.76 16.24 17.29
C LEU A 15 7.05 15.96 16.50
N ASP A 16 8.22 16.10 17.13
CA ASP A 16 9.50 15.77 16.50
C ASP A 16 9.63 14.28 16.17
N ASP A 17 9.14 13.41 17.05
CA ASP A 17 9.13 11.97 16.80
C ASP A 17 8.18 11.62 15.64
N ILE A 18 7.02 12.27 15.53
CA ILE A 18 6.10 12.15 14.39
C ILE A 18 6.78 12.61 13.09
N ARG A 19 7.41 13.77 13.07
CA ARG A 19 8.16 14.29 11.91
C ARG A 19 9.24 13.32 11.44
N LYS A 20 10.03 12.79 12.39
CA LYS A 20 11.09 11.80 12.10
C LYS A 20 10.50 10.52 11.51
N LYS A 21 9.40 10.02 12.09
CA LYS A 21 8.73 8.80 11.62
C LYS A 21 8.18 8.99 10.20
N ILE A 22 7.46 10.09 9.95
CA ILE A 22 6.94 10.39 8.61
C ILE A 22 8.08 10.45 7.60
N ARG A 23 9.16 11.19 7.89
CA ARG A 23 10.32 11.30 6.99
C ARG A 23 11.02 9.97 6.76
N LYS A 24 11.23 9.18 7.81
CA LYS A 24 11.86 7.85 7.72
C LYS A 24 11.07 6.91 6.82
N GLU A 25 9.77 6.89 6.99
CA GLU A 25 8.91 6.09 6.13
C GLU A 25 8.84 6.66 4.71
N ALA A 26 8.82 7.96 4.60
CA ALA A 26 8.76 8.67 3.33
C ALA A 26 10.03 8.52 2.48
N CYS A 27 11.21 8.41 3.08
CA CYS A 27 12.46 8.10 2.37
C CYS A 27 12.46 6.72 1.69
N GLN A 28 11.51 5.84 2.05
CA GLN A 28 11.32 4.55 1.39
C GLN A 28 10.46 4.65 0.11
N LEU A 29 9.94 5.85 -0.20
CA LEU A 29 9.05 6.12 -1.32
C LEU A 29 9.47 7.43 -2.00
N ASP A 30 10.50 7.36 -2.83
CA ASP A 30 11.00 8.53 -3.53
C ASP A 30 9.90 9.31 -4.24
N ASN A 31 9.79 10.62 -3.91
CA ASN A 31 8.95 11.64 -4.55
C ASN A 31 7.42 11.39 -4.60
N ILE A 32 6.88 10.41 -3.85
CA ILE A 32 5.44 10.11 -3.88
C ILE A 32 4.66 10.87 -2.81
N TYR A 33 5.31 11.69 -1.98
CA TYR A 33 4.65 12.40 -0.88
C TYR A 33 5.06 13.86 -0.76
N ALA A 34 4.17 14.64 -0.13
CA ALA A 34 4.47 16.01 0.30
C ALA A 34 4.00 16.17 1.76
N ILE A 35 4.83 16.80 2.57
CA ILE A 35 4.52 17.11 3.97
C ILE A 35 4.27 18.62 4.07
N TYR A 36 3.13 18.97 4.68
CA TYR A 36 2.72 20.34 4.94
C TYR A 36 2.51 20.53 6.43
N GLU A 37 2.98 21.64 6.97
CA GLU A 37 2.81 21.99 8.38
C GLU A 37 1.97 23.24 8.52
N TYR A 38 1.01 23.22 9.45
CA TYR A 38 0.08 24.30 9.70
C TYR A 38 -0.02 24.60 11.20
N SER A 39 0.06 25.89 11.54
CA SER A 39 -0.13 26.36 12.92
C SER A 39 -1.51 26.99 13.15
N THR A 40 -2.32 27.16 12.10
CA THR A 40 -3.66 27.71 12.21
C THR A 40 -4.69 26.87 11.47
N ILE A 41 -5.88 26.74 12.04
CA ILE A 41 -7.01 26.03 11.43
C ILE A 41 -7.37 26.67 10.08
N LYS A 42 -7.31 28.01 9.99
CA LYS A 42 -7.63 28.73 8.75
C LYS A 42 -6.71 28.34 7.59
N ALA A 43 -5.40 28.20 7.84
CA ALA A 43 -4.43 27.78 6.83
C ALA A 43 -4.65 26.33 6.40
N LEU A 44 -4.87 25.41 7.36
CA LEU A 44 -5.19 24.01 7.07
C LEU A 44 -6.46 23.88 6.24
N ARG A 45 -7.53 24.60 6.61
CA ARG A 45 -8.81 24.60 5.87
C ARG A 45 -8.62 25.05 4.43
N LYS A 46 -7.99 26.22 4.24
CA LYS A 46 -7.74 26.77 2.89
C LYS A 46 -6.95 25.80 2.01
N ALA A 47 -5.91 25.17 2.57
CA ALA A 47 -5.10 24.22 1.84
C ALA A 47 -5.88 22.94 1.50
N ASN A 48 -6.69 22.44 2.43
CA ASN A 48 -7.49 21.25 2.26
C ASN A 48 -8.66 21.44 1.26
N GLU A 49 -9.23 22.63 1.18
CA GLU A 49 -10.23 23.02 0.16
C GLU A 49 -9.64 23.02 -1.25
N GLN A 50 -8.43 23.55 -1.40
CA GLN A 50 -7.74 23.60 -2.69
C GLN A 50 -7.28 22.21 -3.14
N SER A 51 -6.84 21.39 -2.18
CA SER A 51 -6.32 20.07 -2.45
C SER A 51 -6.43 19.19 -1.20
N PRO A 52 -7.37 18.23 -1.18
CA PRO A 52 -7.58 17.36 -0.04
C PRO A 52 -6.31 16.66 0.42
N MET A 53 -6.14 16.58 1.75
CA MET A 53 -5.05 15.86 2.39
C MET A 53 -5.42 14.38 2.54
N ASP A 54 -4.46 13.49 2.30
CA ASP A 54 -4.66 12.05 2.49
C ASP A 54 -4.56 11.65 3.96
N ILE A 55 -3.60 12.26 4.66
CA ILE A 55 -3.33 12.02 6.08
C ILE A 55 -3.21 13.37 6.78
N VAL A 56 -3.82 13.50 7.95
CA VAL A 56 -3.67 14.70 8.79
C VAL A 56 -3.37 14.28 10.22
N PHE A 57 -2.24 14.73 10.73
CA PHE A 57 -1.89 14.66 12.14
C PHE A 57 -2.39 15.94 12.83
N LEU A 58 -3.16 15.81 13.89
CA LEU A 58 -3.82 16.89 14.61
C LEU A 58 -3.34 16.91 16.06
N GLU A 59 -2.71 18.00 16.49
CA GLU A 59 -2.42 18.20 17.89
C GLU A 59 -3.72 18.39 18.67
N ASP A 60 -3.91 17.57 19.70
CA ASP A 60 -5.04 17.70 20.61
C ASP A 60 -4.64 18.54 21.82
N THR A 61 -5.07 19.78 21.80
CA THR A 61 -4.81 20.79 22.84
C THR A 61 -6.07 21.09 23.64
N ILE A 62 -5.91 21.72 24.81
CA ILE A 62 -7.01 22.06 25.75
C ILE A 62 -8.05 22.97 25.07
N ASP A 63 -7.63 23.84 24.15
CA ASP A 63 -8.51 24.74 23.39
C ASP A 63 -9.28 24.08 22.26
N ASN A 64 -9.16 22.76 22.09
CA ASN A 64 -9.88 21.95 21.12
C ASN A 64 -9.63 22.31 19.63
N CYS A 65 -8.52 22.97 19.32
CA CYS A 65 -8.21 23.33 17.94
C CYS A 65 -8.09 22.11 17.03
N GLY A 66 -7.44 21.04 17.48
CA GLY A 66 -7.35 19.78 16.74
C GLY A 66 -8.71 19.14 16.48
N LEU A 67 -9.60 19.15 17.49
CA LEU A 67 -10.97 18.63 17.35
C LEU A 67 -11.80 19.46 16.37
N THR A 68 -11.65 20.79 16.41
CA THR A 68 -12.31 21.69 15.46
C THR A 68 -11.85 21.44 14.02
N ALA A 69 -10.55 21.19 13.82
CA ALA A 69 -10.00 20.82 12.53
C ALA A 69 -10.54 19.46 12.04
N ALA A 70 -10.60 18.46 12.93
CA ALA A 70 -11.15 17.15 12.63
C ALA A 70 -12.62 17.21 12.19
N LYS A 71 -13.43 17.96 12.96
CA LYS A 71 -14.86 18.18 12.63
C LYS A 71 -15.01 18.73 11.22
N TYR A 72 -14.26 19.79 10.89
CA TYR A 72 -14.28 20.40 9.56
C TYR A 72 -13.93 19.36 8.47
N ILE A 73 -12.85 18.59 8.63
CA ILE A 73 -12.43 17.58 7.64
C ILE A 73 -13.53 16.52 7.45
N ARG A 74 -14.22 16.11 8.49
CA ARG A 74 -15.33 15.14 8.40
C ARG A 74 -16.57 15.71 7.72
N GLU A 75 -16.89 16.97 8.00
CA GLU A 75 -18.04 17.66 7.38
C GLU A 75 -17.85 17.87 5.86
N THR A 76 -16.61 17.97 5.38
CA THR A 76 -16.33 18.05 3.93
C THR A 76 -16.48 16.71 3.20
N GLY A 77 -16.81 15.63 3.90
CA GLY A 77 -17.00 14.30 3.31
C GLY A 77 -15.74 13.61 2.80
N GLN A 78 -14.58 14.17 3.08
CA GLN A 78 -13.29 13.66 2.61
C GLN A 78 -12.88 12.39 3.34
N LYS A 79 -12.29 11.45 2.58
CA LYS A 79 -11.75 10.19 3.12
C LYS A 79 -10.33 10.36 3.70
N THR A 80 -10.06 11.45 4.37
CA THR A 80 -8.78 11.75 5.02
C THR A 80 -8.56 10.85 6.23
N SER A 81 -7.39 10.25 6.38
CA SER A 81 -6.99 9.52 7.58
C SER A 81 -6.55 10.52 8.66
N LEU A 82 -7.23 10.53 9.81
CA LEU A 82 -6.92 11.42 10.91
C LEU A 82 -6.13 10.68 11.98
N TYR A 83 -5.08 11.33 12.48
CA TYR A 83 -4.26 10.91 13.59
C TYR A 83 -4.24 12.05 14.60
N PHE A 84 -4.64 11.79 15.83
CA PHE A 84 -4.44 12.75 16.91
C PHE A 84 -3.13 12.48 17.63
N PHE A 85 -2.53 13.52 18.15
CA PHE A 85 -1.40 13.43 19.07
C PHE A 85 -1.52 14.46 20.18
N GLY A 86 -1.09 14.08 21.38
CA GLY A 86 -1.21 14.95 22.55
C GLY A 86 -0.69 14.27 23.83
N THR A 87 -0.71 14.98 24.93
CA THR A 87 -0.15 14.51 26.20
C THR A 87 -1.14 13.80 27.11
N SER A 88 -2.44 13.80 26.77
CA SER A 88 -3.49 13.29 27.66
C SER A 88 -4.23 12.10 27.05
N THR A 89 -4.06 10.93 27.64
CA THR A 89 -4.80 9.72 27.27
C THR A 89 -6.32 9.83 27.48
N ASN A 90 -6.74 10.65 28.47
CA ASN A 90 -8.16 10.86 28.75
C ASN A 90 -8.90 11.54 27.60
N ARG A 91 -8.20 12.21 26.70
CA ARG A 91 -8.79 12.86 25.53
C ARG A 91 -8.87 11.97 24.29
N ALA A 92 -8.27 10.80 24.35
CA ALA A 92 -8.30 9.83 23.22
C ALA A 92 -9.74 9.46 22.82
N PHE A 93 -10.69 9.54 23.77
CA PHE A 93 -12.10 9.28 23.50
C PHE A 93 -12.67 10.19 22.39
N TYR A 94 -12.29 11.46 22.35
CA TYR A 94 -12.73 12.37 21.30
C TYR A 94 -12.24 11.99 19.89
N GLY A 95 -11.11 11.31 19.81
CA GLY A 95 -10.62 10.78 18.52
C GLY A 95 -11.61 9.81 17.86
N TYR A 96 -12.32 9.02 18.65
CA TYR A 96 -13.31 8.06 18.12
C TYR A 96 -14.51 8.75 17.49
N GLU A 97 -14.98 9.88 18.00
CA GLU A 97 -16.10 10.65 17.44
C GLU A 97 -15.80 11.09 16.00
N TYR A 98 -14.53 11.38 15.68
CA TYR A 98 -14.09 11.78 14.35
C TYR A 98 -13.50 10.63 13.54
N LYS A 99 -13.69 9.38 13.96
CA LYS A 99 -13.17 8.18 13.30
C LYS A 99 -11.67 8.32 13.01
N ALA A 100 -10.92 8.77 14.01
CA ALA A 100 -9.46 8.82 13.93
C ALA A 100 -8.87 7.41 13.85
N ALA A 101 -7.80 7.26 13.09
CA ALA A 101 -7.09 5.99 12.96
C ALA A 101 -6.33 5.66 14.25
N HIS A 102 -5.69 6.67 14.86
CA HIS A 102 -4.95 6.52 16.11
C HIS A 102 -4.97 7.82 16.92
N TYR A 103 -4.72 7.66 18.20
CA TYR A 103 -4.41 8.75 19.15
C TYR A 103 -3.06 8.44 19.80
N LEU A 104 -2.08 9.31 19.59
CA LEU A 104 -0.67 9.12 19.94
C LEU A 104 -0.32 9.96 21.15
N THR A 105 0.16 9.35 22.22
CA THR A 105 0.59 10.05 23.44
C THR A 105 2.07 9.83 23.76
N GLU A 106 2.68 8.80 23.17
CA GLU A 106 4.01 8.31 23.50
C GLU A 106 4.81 7.96 22.24
N LYS A 107 6.13 8.02 22.37
CA LYS A 107 7.08 7.73 21.30
C LYS A 107 6.91 6.30 20.75
N GLU A 108 6.69 5.32 21.61
CA GLU A 108 6.52 3.92 21.24
C GLU A 108 5.32 3.71 20.31
N GLN A 109 4.25 4.46 20.53
CA GLN A 109 3.07 4.46 19.65
C GLN A 109 3.40 5.06 18.28
N VAL A 110 4.20 6.13 18.25
CA VAL A 110 4.68 6.73 17.00
C VAL A 110 5.59 5.77 16.24
N GLU A 111 6.49 5.08 16.93
CA GLU A 111 7.40 4.10 16.31
C GLU A 111 6.66 2.90 15.74
N SER A 112 5.58 2.45 16.38
CA SER A 112 4.74 1.35 15.92
C SER A 112 3.81 1.71 14.76
N LEU A 113 3.61 3.00 14.47
CA LEU A 113 2.80 3.43 13.34
C LEU A 113 3.34 2.86 12.03
N ASN A 114 2.43 2.37 11.22
CA ASN A 114 2.69 2.05 9.83
C ASN A 114 1.82 2.96 8.95
N ILE A 115 2.31 4.18 8.71
CA ILE A 115 1.61 5.21 7.93
C ILE A 115 1.33 4.71 6.51
N TYR A 116 2.25 3.94 5.94
CA TYR A 116 2.10 3.35 4.60
C TYR A 116 0.98 2.34 4.52
N GLN A 117 0.89 1.43 5.48
CA GLN A 117 -0.12 0.39 5.45
C GLN A 117 -1.53 0.98 5.40
N HIS A 118 -1.73 2.12 6.08
CA HIS A 118 -2.98 2.87 6.03
C HIS A 118 -3.22 3.53 4.67
N PHE A 119 -2.19 4.14 4.10
CA PHE A 119 -2.27 4.77 2.79
C PHE A 119 -2.46 3.72 1.69
N PHE A 120 -1.62 2.71 1.67
CA PHE A 120 -1.67 1.68 0.63
C PHE A 120 -2.91 0.81 0.73
N GLY A 121 -3.40 0.50 1.92
CA GLY A 121 -4.67 -0.21 2.08
C GLY A 121 -5.87 0.55 1.51
N LYS A 122 -5.76 1.89 1.39
CA LYS A 122 -6.82 2.75 0.86
C LYS A 122 -6.73 2.95 -0.67
N TYR A 123 -5.51 3.08 -1.20
CA TYR A 123 -5.27 3.43 -2.61
C TYR A 123 -4.77 2.28 -3.46
N PHE A 124 -4.21 1.27 -2.85
CA PHE A 124 -3.71 0.10 -3.55
C PHE A 124 -4.44 -1.15 -3.07
N PRO A 125 -4.85 -2.04 -3.97
CA PRO A 125 -5.46 -3.31 -3.63
C PRO A 125 -4.58 -4.08 -2.63
N LYS A 126 -5.18 -4.90 -1.78
CA LYS A 126 -4.47 -5.74 -0.77
C LYS A 126 -3.33 -6.61 -1.35
N LYS A 127 -3.33 -6.81 -2.66
CA LYS A 127 -2.35 -7.58 -3.42
C LYS A 127 -1.25 -6.71 -4.06
N THR A 128 -0.97 -5.50 -3.55
CA THR A 128 0.11 -4.64 -4.08
C THR A 128 1.42 -4.90 -3.33
N ILE A 129 2.52 -4.94 -4.07
CA ILE A 129 3.90 -4.93 -3.56
C ILE A 129 4.70 -3.81 -4.21
N PHE A 130 5.77 -3.40 -3.56
CA PHE A 130 6.70 -2.39 -4.07
C PHE A 130 7.98 -3.08 -4.52
N LEU A 131 8.37 -2.78 -5.76
CA LEU A 131 9.63 -3.22 -6.32
C LEU A 131 10.52 -2.01 -6.53
N PHE A 132 11.77 -2.13 -6.14
CA PHE A 132 12.79 -1.11 -6.37
C PHE A 132 13.60 -1.46 -7.60
N ASP A 133 14.03 -0.46 -8.35
CA ASP A 133 14.98 -0.65 -9.42
C ASP A 133 16.38 -0.95 -8.87
N GLN A 134 17.34 -1.27 -9.74
CA GLN A 134 18.68 -1.64 -9.35
C GLN A 134 19.47 -0.48 -8.73
N SER A 135 19.15 0.76 -9.05
CA SER A 135 19.76 1.96 -8.46
C SER A 135 19.18 2.32 -7.10
N MET A 136 18.03 1.72 -6.74
CA MET A 136 17.21 2.09 -5.57
C MET A 136 16.66 3.52 -5.63
N ASP A 137 16.72 4.15 -6.82
CA ASP A 137 16.28 5.54 -7.03
C ASP A 137 14.78 5.62 -7.35
N SER A 138 14.20 4.53 -7.82
CA SER A 138 12.77 4.47 -8.12
C SER A 138 12.10 3.21 -7.55
N ALA A 139 10.81 3.35 -7.23
CA ALA A 139 9.98 2.25 -6.81
C ALA A 139 8.71 2.18 -7.65
N TRP A 140 8.31 0.97 -8.01
CA TRP A 140 7.06 0.69 -8.68
C TRP A 140 6.08 -0.04 -7.75
N ALA A 141 4.89 0.52 -7.60
CA ALA A 141 3.78 -0.13 -6.91
C ALA A 141 3.13 -1.15 -7.87
N MET A 142 3.51 -2.40 -7.74
CA MET A 142 3.01 -3.49 -8.58
C MET A 142 1.73 -4.08 -7.98
N CYS A 143 0.62 -3.96 -8.71
CA CYS A 143 -0.61 -4.66 -8.38
C CYS A 143 -0.52 -6.10 -8.86
N LEU A 144 -0.44 -7.05 -7.92
CA LEU A 144 -0.25 -8.47 -8.25
C LEU A 144 -1.42 -9.09 -9.03
N SER A 145 -2.62 -8.52 -8.92
CA SER A 145 -3.77 -8.96 -9.72
C SER A 145 -3.69 -8.56 -11.19
N GLU A 146 -2.79 -7.64 -11.56
CA GLU A 146 -2.55 -7.24 -12.96
C GLU A 146 -1.35 -7.96 -13.58
N VAL A 147 -0.60 -8.73 -12.80
CA VAL A 147 0.59 -9.45 -13.26
C VAL A 147 0.19 -10.83 -13.77
N VAL A 148 0.54 -11.12 -15.01
CA VAL A 148 0.29 -12.41 -15.68
C VAL A 148 1.37 -13.43 -15.31
N TYR A 149 2.65 -13.05 -15.46
CA TYR A 149 3.79 -13.88 -15.08
C TYR A 149 5.03 -13.04 -14.78
N ILE A 150 5.97 -13.65 -14.10
CA ILE A 150 7.31 -13.13 -13.85
C ILE A 150 8.32 -14.12 -14.43
N ASP A 151 9.19 -13.62 -15.29
CA ASP A 151 10.34 -14.36 -15.81
C ASP A 151 11.49 -14.22 -14.79
N LEU A 152 11.78 -15.31 -14.09
CA LEU A 152 12.77 -15.33 -13.01
C LEU A 152 14.21 -15.27 -13.53
N LYS A 153 14.43 -15.59 -14.81
CA LYS A 153 15.75 -15.56 -15.44
C LYS A 153 16.15 -14.15 -15.85
N THR A 154 15.21 -13.40 -16.41
CA THR A 154 15.44 -12.02 -16.88
C THR A 154 15.03 -10.98 -15.85
N GLY A 155 14.22 -11.33 -14.85
CA GLY A 155 13.58 -10.40 -13.92
C GLY A 155 12.43 -9.60 -14.54
N ASP A 156 11.93 -10.02 -15.70
CA ASP A 156 10.85 -9.33 -16.39
C ASP A 156 9.48 -9.66 -15.80
N ILE A 157 8.66 -8.64 -15.65
CA ILE A 157 7.29 -8.75 -15.15
C ILE A 157 6.33 -8.38 -16.25
N CYS A 158 5.45 -9.32 -16.63
CA CYS A 158 4.47 -9.14 -17.68
C CYS A 158 3.09 -8.87 -17.09
N THR A 159 2.42 -7.80 -17.53
CA THR A 159 1.10 -7.39 -17.02
C THR A 159 -0.01 -7.77 -17.99
N GLU A 160 -1.26 -7.76 -17.51
CA GLU A 160 -2.47 -8.04 -18.34
C GLU A 160 -2.64 -7.06 -19.51
N LYS A 161 -2.04 -5.86 -19.44
CA LYS A 161 -2.04 -4.88 -20.52
C LYS A 161 -0.98 -5.16 -21.59
N GLY A 162 -0.21 -6.24 -21.45
CA GLY A 162 0.90 -6.57 -22.33
C GLY A 162 2.15 -5.75 -22.08
N GLU A 163 2.19 -4.95 -21.02
CA GLU A 163 3.38 -4.21 -20.64
C GLU A 163 4.40 -5.16 -20.01
N LYS A 164 5.65 -5.01 -20.44
CA LYS A 164 6.80 -5.69 -19.86
C LYS A 164 7.59 -4.69 -19.03
N LYS A 165 7.73 -4.95 -17.74
CA LYS A 165 8.50 -4.14 -16.80
C LYS A 165 9.77 -4.90 -16.44
N SER A 166 10.92 -4.25 -16.59
CA SER A 166 12.26 -4.83 -16.36
C SER A 166 13.06 -3.95 -15.43
N GLY A 167 14.19 -4.48 -14.91
CA GLY A 167 15.16 -3.71 -14.11
C GLY A 167 14.81 -3.61 -12.62
N TYR A 168 13.82 -4.34 -12.13
CA TYR A 168 13.45 -4.36 -10.71
C TYR A 168 14.17 -5.48 -9.94
N ILE A 169 14.42 -5.24 -8.66
CA ILE A 169 15.07 -6.21 -7.77
C ILE A 169 14.04 -7.24 -7.29
N LEU A 170 14.17 -8.47 -7.77
CA LEU A 170 13.36 -9.61 -7.36
C LEU A 170 14.16 -10.49 -6.40
N THR A 171 14.31 -10.07 -5.14
CA THR A 171 14.93 -10.91 -4.10
C THR A 171 14.06 -12.11 -3.77
N GLU A 172 14.66 -13.20 -3.22
CA GLU A 172 13.88 -14.36 -2.77
C GLU A 172 12.80 -13.98 -1.75
N LYS A 173 13.08 -13.02 -0.87
CA LYS A 173 12.09 -12.48 0.08
C LYS A 173 10.88 -11.82 -0.62
N VAL A 174 11.11 -11.12 -1.72
CA VAL A 174 10.05 -10.53 -2.55
C VAL A 174 9.25 -11.64 -3.22
N LEU A 175 9.91 -12.63 -3.82
CA LEU A 175 9.25 -13.78 -4.46
C LEU A 175 8.44 -14.60 -3.48
N GLU A 176 8.94 -14.87 -2.27
CA GLU A 176 8.17 -15.51 -1.20
C GLU A 176 6.94 -14.69 -0.80
N THR A 177 7.07 -13.36 -0.76
CA THR A 177 5.94 -12.48 -0.46
C THR A 177 4.86 -12.58 -1.54
N ILE A 178 5.25 -12.63 -2.81
CA ILE A 178 4.34 -12.83 -3.94
C ILE A 178 3.62 -14.16 -3.80
N ARG A 179 4.35 -15.25 -3.59
CA ARG A 179 3.81 -16.62 -3.43
C ARG A 179 2.82 -16.73 -2.27
N LYS A 180 3.10 -16.06 -1.14
CA LYS A 180 2.24 -16.07 0.06
C LYS A 180 0.98 -15.21 -0.06
N LYS A 181 1.05 -14.13 -0.83
CA LYS A 181 -0.06 -13.15 -0.93
C LYS A 181 -1.05 -13.45 -2.05
N THR A 182 -0.70 -14.32 -2.99
CA THR A 182 -1.43 -14.45 -4.25
C THR A 182 -1.47 -15.88 -4.75
N SER A 183 -2.25 -16.08 -5.80
CA SER A 183 -2.38 -17.32 -6.56
C SER A 183 -1.20 -17.56 -7.53
N PHE A 184 0.03 -17.17 -7.17
CA PHE A 184 1.19 -17.41 -8.03
C PHE A 184 1.79 -18.80 -7.83
N LEU A 185 2.07 -19.48 -8.95
CA LEU A 185 2.68 -20.82 -9.01
C LEU A 185 4.04 -20.75 -9.69
N ASN A 186 5.02 -21.48 -9.16
CA ASN A 186 6.23 -21.82 -9.90
C ASN A 186 5.87 -22.91 -10.92
N VAL A 187 5.79 -22.55 -12.18
CA VAL A 187 5.48 -23.54 -13.24
C VAL A 187 6.74 -24.17 -13.83
N SER A 188 7.88 -23.50 -13.60
CA SER A 188 9.22 -24.00 -13.94
C SER A 188 10.25 -23.25 -13.08
N GLU A 189 11.55 -23.54 -13.28
CA GLU A 189 12.62 -22.75 -12.64
C GLU A 189 12.71 -21.32 -13.15
N GLU A 190 12.14 -21.06 -14.33
CA GLU A 190 12.24 -19.77 -15.01
C GLU A 190 10.98 -18.91 -14.85
N TYR A 191 9.83 -19.49 -14.48
CA TYR A 191 8.56 -18.74 -14.50
C TYR A 191 7.74 -18.90 -13.23
N LEU A 192 7.33 -17.77 -12.70
CA LEU A 192 6.29 -17.62 -11.67
C LEU A 192 5.03 -17.06 -12.33
N VAL A 193 3.96 -17.84 -12.38
CA VAL A 193 2.73 -17.54 -13.13
C VAL A 193 1.57 -17.32 -12.20
N ASN A 194 0.78 -16.28 -12.46
CA ASN A 194 -0.48 -16.04 -11.76
C ASN A 194 -1.57 -16.95 -12.31
N GLN A 195 -2.13 -17.79 -11.43
CA GLN A 195 -3.18 -18.77 -11.78
C GLN A 195 -4.41 -18.12 -12.43
N ASP A 196 -4.74 -16.90 -12.02
CA ASP A 196 -5.93 -16.17 -12.49
C ASP A 196 -5.86 -15.88 -14.02
N PHE A 197 -4.67 -16.00 -14.64
CA PHE A 197 -4.43 -15.78 -16.06
C PHE A 197 -4.15 -17.05 -16.86
N ILE A 198 -4.27 -18.23 -16.25
CA ILE A 198 -4.13 -19.51 -16.95
C ILE A 198 -5.44 -19.80 -17.69
N ILE A 199 -5.37 -19.93 -19.01
CA ILE A 199 -6.52 -20.22 -19.86
C ILE A 199 -6.68 -21.73 -20.04
N ASP A 200 -5.56 -22.43 -20.28
CA ASP A 200 -5.58 -23.86 -20.56
C ASP A 200 -4.23 -24.52 -20.22
N VAL A 201 -4.27 -25.85 -20.05
CA VAL A 201 -3.09 -26.70 -19.85
C VAL A 201 -3.20 -27.94 -20.71
N THR A 202 -2.42 -27.97 -21.77
CA THR A 202 -2.38 -29.10 -22.72
C THR A 202 -0.98 -29.71 -22.78
N GLY A 203 -0.85 -31.00 -22.49
CA GLY A 203 0.46 -31.66 -22.40
C GLY A 203 1.31 -31.05 -21.29
N GLN A 204 2.47 -30.51 -21.63
CA GLN A 204 3.36 -29.76 -20.73
C GLN A 204 3.31 -28.26 -20.97
N MET A 205 2.36 -27.76 -21.76
CA MET A 205 2.21 -26.35 -22.07
C MET A 205 1.08 -25.74 -21.26
N ILE A 206 1.38 -24.60 -20.65
CA ILE A 206 0.40 -23.70 -20.02
C ILE A 206 0.15 -22.54 -20.96
N TYR A 207 -1.11 -22.33 -21.31
CA TYR A 207 -1.54 -21.21 -22.13
C TYR A 207 -2.07 -20.09 -21.23
N LEU A 208 -1.48 -18.91 -21.40
CA LEU A 208 -1.81 -17.72 -20.60
C LEU A 208 -2.58 -16.72 -21.43
N TYR A 209 -3.25 -15.83 -20.73
CA TYR A 209 -3.82 -14.63 -21.31
C TYR A 209 -2.79 -13.94 -22.22
N GLN A 210 -3.23 -13.36 -23.35
CA GLN A 210 -2.41 -12.74 -24.40
C GLN A 210 -1.57 -13.72 -25.27
N ASN A 211 -2.04 -14.95 -25.43
CA ASN A 211 -1.41 -15.95 -26.28
C ASN A 211 0.05 -16.31 -25.93
N LYS A 212 0.45 -16.10 -24.68
CA LYS A 212 1.72 -16.59 -24.18
C LYS A 212 1.57 -18.06 -23.78
N SER A 213 2.53 -18.88 -24.19
CA SER A 213 2.63 -20.26 -23.73
C SER A 213 3.95 -20.48 -22.98
N ILE A 214 3.90 -21.25 -21.91
CA ILE A 214 5.05 -21.55 -21.03
C ILE A 214 5.11 -23.06 -20.82
N LEU A 215 6.32 -23.62 -20.92
CA LEU A 215 6.56 -25.02 -20.60
C LEU A 215 6.55 -25.20 -19.07
N CYS A 216 5.74 -26.14 -18.56
CA CYS A 216 5.70 -26.47 -17.14
C CYS A 216 6.28 -27.85 -16.85
N LYS A 217 6.73 -28.04 -15.61
CA LYS A 217 7.12 -29.37 -15.12
C LYS A 217 5.87 -30.24 -14.89
N GLU A 218 6.05 -31.54 -14.98
CA GLU A 218 4.94 -32.50 -14.89
C GLU A 218 4.19 -32.42 -13.54
N LYS A 219 4.92 -32.24 -12.45
CA LYS A 219 4.34 -32.12 -11.11
C LYS A 219 3.47 -30.87 -10.95
N GLU A 220 3.93 -29.73 -11.45
CA GLU A 220 3.21 -28.47 -11.41
C GLU A 220 1.97 -28.49 -12.31
N ARG A 221 2.05 -29.19 -13.44
CA ARG A 221 0.91 -29.40 -14.36
C ARG A 221 -0.29 -30.01 -13.65
N ASP A 222 -0.08 -31.06 -12.88
CA ASP A 222 -1.17 -31.76 -12.20
C ASP A 222 -1.83 -30.88 -11.14
N THR A 223 -1.05 -30.11 -10.41
CA THR A 223 -1.55 -29.11 -9.46
C THR A 223 -2.39 -28.03 -10.17
N ILE A 224 -1.95 -27.56 -11.32
CA ILE A 224 -2.68 -26.53 -12.09
C ILE A 224 -3.98 -27.11 -12.66
N LYS A 225 -3.97 -28.34 -13.18
CA LYS A 225 -5.18 -29.01 -13.65
C LYS A 225 -6.21 -29.21 -12.55
N GLU A 226 -5.78 -29.60 -11.36
CA GLU A 226 -6.66 -29.70 -10.19
C GLU A 226 -7.26 -28.33 -9.81
N PHE A 227 -6.44 -27.27 -9.84
CA PHE A 227 -6.93 -25.91 -9.60
C PHE A 227 -7.99 -25.48 -10.62
N LEU A 228 -7.73 -25.65 -11.93
CA LEU A 228 -8.67 -25.28 -12.99
C LEU A 228 -9.98 -26.10 -12.89
N TRP A 229 -9.86 -27.38 -12.55
CA TRP A 229 -11.02 -28.23 -12.31
C TRP A 229 -11.89 -27.70 -11.17
N ASN A 230 -11.27 -27.34 -10.04
CA ASN A 230 -11.96 -26.81 -8.87
C ASN A 230 -12.60 -25.43 -9.12
N MET A 231 -12.02 -24.62 -9.98
CA MET A 231 -12.60 -23.34 -10.42
C MET A 231 -13.86 -23.57 -11.28
N GLY A 232 -13.80 -24.46 -12.26
CA GLY A 232 -14.94 -24.80 -13.11
C GLY A 232 -16.12 -25.40 -12.35
N GLN A 233 -15.88 -26.09 -11.24
CA GLN A 233 -16.95 -26.61 -10.37
C GLN A 233 -17.64 -25.51 -9.54
N LYS A 234 -16.93 -24.39 -9.22
CA LYS A 234 -17.51 -23.27 -8.47
C LYS A 234 -18.40 -22.36 -9.31
N GLU A 235 -18.22 -22.33 -10.61
CA GLU A 235 -19.08 -21.55 -11.52
C GLU A 235 -20.37 -22.30 -11.91
N LEU A 236 -20.50 -23.59 -11.54
CA LEU A 236 -21.67 -24.42 -11.81
C LEU A 236 -22.61 -24.60 -10.60
N LEU A 237 -22.29 -23.99 -9.46
CA LEU A 237 -23.09 -23.94 -8.22
C LEU A 237 -23.57 -22.52 -7.93
#